data_6a71495717b7095604b762430415ed38
#
_entry.id   6a71495717b7095604b762430415ed38
#
_cell.length_a   1.000
_cell.length_b   1.000
_cell.length_c   1.000
_cell.angle_alpha   90.00
_cell.angle_beta   90.00
_cell.angle_gamma   90.00
#
_symmetry.space_group_name_H-M   'P 1'
#
loop_
_entity.id
_entity.type
_entity.pdbx_description
1 polymer ?
#
loop_
_entity_poly.entity_id
_entity_poly.type
_entity_poly.pdbx_seq_one_letter_code
_entity_poly.pdbx_strand_id
1 'polypeptide(L)'
;MGAQLSSLAAAVTKTYPAVARRESVVRDAAVLDVAFDHLLYGLHERGVYEVLDLTLKGGTALRKYHLGHRSRFSFDLDFDAEEGVAELVAEEIDGMAFPHFEFTAHERRGHYSTHVATDLLPVGGGLRATMDFSSRGLWLPAEQRGLVPTPVQAAYPFDPGFPIPVMRVDENVAEKLGRWQERPLVRDLYDLAALSTSIGDPQLVARMWVLKCHAGMTSGIRRGSGPAASVDELTADKHTTPFVLRSLVLPTDPPDTAKQVLVEEYLAKVDGLCRTVADHMTPDLYRYADDRGALSWEVGQEIAEIEASFRNERSRGRDQGGYPSFGW
;
A
#
# COMPACT_ATOMS: atom_id res chain seq x y z
N MET A 1 -8.79 21.45 -24.83
CA MET A 1 -8.78 21.38 -23.37
C MET A 1 -10.17 21.13 -22.78
N GLY A 2 -11.24 21.85 -23.11
CA GLY A 2 -12.57 21.65 -22.49
C GLY A 2 -13.20 20.27 -22.67
N ALA A 3 -12.95 19.55 -23.76
CA ALA A 3 -13.49 18.21 -24.00
C ALA A 3 -12.78 17.11 -23.15
N GLN A 4 -11.51 17.29 -22.81
CA GLN A 4 -10.77 16.37 -21.94
C GLN A 4 -11.15 16.54 -20.45
N LEU A 5 -11.36 17.78 -19.99
CA LEU A 5 -11.88 18.08 -18.65
C LEU A 5 -13.21 17.38 -18.37
N SER A 6 -14.14 17.47 -19.34
CA SER A 6 -15.44 16.81 -19.21
C SER A 6 -15.32 15.28 -19.16
N SER A 7 -14.28 14.68 -19.76
CA SER A 7 -14.10 13.24 -19.80
C SER A 7 -13.56 12.67 -18.49
N LEU A 8 -12.55 13.29 -17.85
CA LEU A 8 -12.02 12.82 -16.58
C LEU A 8 -13.01 13.02 -15.44
N ALA A 9 -13.60 14.22 -15.32
CA ALA A 9 -14.63 14.48 -14.30
C ALA A 9 -15.84 13.52 -14.45
N ALA A 10 -16.27 13.25 -15.69
CA ALA A 10 -17.33 12.30 -15.96
C ALA A 10 -16.92 10.87 -15.63
N ALA A 11 -15.69 10.45 -15.93
CA ALA A 11 -15.16 9.14 -15.60
C ALA A 11 -15.10 8.92 -14.09
N VAL A 12 -14.57 9.89 -13.32
CA VAL A 12 -14.53 9.85 -11.86
C VAL A 12 -15.95 9.77 -11.27
N THR A 13 -16.87 10.60 -11.73
CA THR A 13 -18.27 10.61 -11.26
C THR A 13 -18.99 9.31 -11.58
N LYS A 14 -18.77 8.76 -12.78
CA LYS A 14 -19.37 7.49 -13.21
C LYS A 14 -18.84 6.31 -12.41
N THR A 15 -17.53 6.30 -12.13
CA THR A 15 -16.89 5.21 -11.39
C THR A 15 -17.22 5.25 -9.91
N TYR A 16 -17.32 6.46 -9.35
CA TYR A 16 -17.58 6.69 -7.94
C TYR A 16 -18.86 7.51 -7.75
N PRO A 17 -20.05 6.86 -7.69
CA PRO A 17 -21.33 7.57 -7.58
C PRO A 17 -21.46 8.48 -6.36
N ALA A 18 -20.72 8.21 -5.28
CA ALA A 18 -20.65 9.07 -4.10
C ALA A 18 -20.10 10.47 -4.43
N VAL A 19 -19.22 10.57 -5.43
CA VAL A 19 -18.72 11.86 -5.94
C VAL A 19 -19.86 12.72 -6.48
N ALA A 20 -20.85 12.10 -7.15
CA ALA A 20 -22.02 12.80 -7.68
C ALA A 20 -22.92 13.36 -6.56
N ARG A 21 -22.96 12.70 -5.40
CA ARG A 21 -23.70 13.17 -4.21
C ARG A 21 -23.02 14.33 -3.48
N ARG A 22 -21.85 14.76 -3.93
CA ARG A 22 -21.04 15.85 -3.36
C ARG A 22 -20.60 15.60 -1.92
N GLU A 23 -20.48 14.38 -1.51
CA GLU A 23 -19.89 14.01 -0.23
C GLU A 23 -18.39 14.29 -0.29
N SER A 24 -17.93 15.28 0.47
CA SER A 24 -16.60 15.87 0.32
C SER A 24 -15.48 14.82 0.47
N VAL A 25 -15.55 13.94 1.46
CA VAL A 25 -14.49 12.99 1.77
C VAL A 25 -14.28 11.95 0.67
N VAL A 26 -15.36 11.35 0.14
CA VAL A 26 -15.24 10.32 -0.92
C VAL A 26 -14.83 10.95 -2.24
N ARG A 27 -15.35 12.14 -2.54
CA ARG A 27 -14.96 12.89 -3.73
C ARG A 27 -13.48 13.24 -3.69
N ASP A 28 -13.01 13.79 -2.59
CA ASP A 28 -11.64 14.22 -2.41
C ASP A 28 -10.69 13.01 -2.47
N ALA A 29 -11.08 11.88 -1.86
CA ALA A 29 -10.36 10.62 -1.96
C ALA A 29 -10.27 10.09 -3.39
N ALA A 30 -11.37 10.14 -4.14
CA ALA A 30 -11.40 9.67 -5.53
C ALA A 30 -10.53 10.53 -6.46
N VAL A 31 -10.54 11.86 -6.26
CA VAL A 31 -9.71 12.77 -7.03
C VAL A 31 -8.24 12.61 -6.67
N LEU A 32 -7.92 12.45 -5.37
CA LEU A 32 -6.55 12.19 -4.91
C LEU A 32 -6.03 10.85 -5.44
N ASP A 33 -6.89 9.83 -5.49
CA ASP A 33 -6.55 8.54 -6.06
C ASP A 33 -6.09 8.65 -7.52
N VAL A 34 -6.79 9.43 -8.32
CA VAL A 34 -6.39 9.69 -9.72
C VAL A 34 -5.14 10.57 -9.80
N ALA A 35 -5.00 11.55 -8.91
CA ALA A 35 -3.78 12.37 -8.84
C ALA A 35 -2.54 11.52 -8.57
N PHE A 36 -2.65 10.49 -7.71
CA PHE A 36 -1.55 9.57 -7.45
C PHE A 36 -1.13 8.77 -8.69
N ASP A 37 -2.06 8.40 -9.58
CA ASP A 37 -1.67 7.75 -10.84
C ASP A 37 -0.72 8.65 -11.65
N HIS A 38 -1.03 9.94 -11.74
CA HIS A 38 -0.22 10.91 -12.46
C HIS A 38 1.12 11.19 -11.77
N LEU A 39 1.10 11.30 -10.43
CA LEU A 39 2.32 11.52 -9.65
C LEU A 39 3.30 10.34 -9.78
N LEU A 40 2.80 9.11 -9.60
CA LEU A 40 3.62 7.90 -9.72
C LEU A 40 4.17 7.73 -11.14
N TYR A 41 3.36 8.05 -12.16
CA TYR A 41 3.80 8.10 -13.55
C TYR A 41 4.90 9.16 -13.77
N GLY A 42 4.72 10.37 -13.22
CA GLY A 42 5.72 11.43 -13.35
C GLY A 42 7.07 11.08 -12.70
N LEU A 43 7.05 10.41 -11.55
CA LEU A 43 8.27 9.89 -10.93
C LEU A 43 8.93 8.81 -11.80
N HIS A 44 8.12 7.96 -12.45
CA HIS A 44 8.63 6.95 -13.39
C HIS A 44 9.27 7.58 -14.62
N GLU A 45 8.60 8.53 -15.28
CA GLU A 45 9.13 9.22 -16.46
C GLU A 45 10.44 9.97 -16.20
N ARG A 46 10.64 10.41 -14.95
CA ARG A 46 11.88 11.08 -14.52
C ARG A 46 12.97 10.11 -14.08
N GLY A 47 12.71 8.80 -14.08
CA GLY A 47 13.67 7.77 -13.64
C GLY A 47 13.96 7.77 -12.14
N VAL A 48 13.08 8.37 -11.33
CA VAL A 48 13.30 8.56 -9.88
C VAL A 48 13.43 7.21 -9.17
N TYR A 49 12.64 6.21 -9.58
CA TYR A 49 12.65 4.89 -8.95
C TYR A 49 13.99 4.17 -9.10
N GLU A 50 14.61 4.29 -10.27
CA GLU A 50 15.89 3.64 -10.57
C GLU A 50 17.06 4.40 -9.97
N VAL A 51 17.03 5.74 -10.03
CA VAL A 51 18.14 6.59 -9.56
C VAL A 51 18.21 6.62 -8.04
N LEU A 52 17.07 6.63 -7.36
CA LEU A 52 16.99 6.75 -5.91
C LEU A 52 16.65 5.42 -5.21
N ASP A 53 16.63 4.29 -5.93
CA ASP A 53 16.22 2.96 -5.43
C ASP A 53 14.92 3.01 -4.60
N LEU A 54 13.94 3.75 -5.13
CA LEU A 54 12.69 4.04 -4.45
C LEU A 54 11.69 2.90 -4.66
N THR A 55 11.11 2.39 -3.58
CA THR A 55 10.08 1.34 -3.66
C THR A 55 8.78 1.81 -3.01
N LEU A 56 7.67 1.73 -3.76
CA LEU A 56 6.35 2.04 -3.22
C LEU A 56 5.83 0.90 -2.35
N LYS A 57 5.26 1.24 -1.18
CA LYS A 57 4.67 0.30 -0.23
C LYS A 57 3.36 0.80 0.36
N GLY A 58 2.86 0.11 1.38
CA GLY A 58 1.70 0.56 2.15
C GLY A 58 0.37 0.46 1.43
N GLY A 59 -0.60 1.27 1.86
CA GLY A 59 -1.98 1.22 1.37
C GLY A 59 -2.13 1.62 -0.09
N THR A 60 -1.35 2.60 -0.55
CA THR A 60 -1.37 3.05 -1.95
C THR A 60 -0.79 1.99 -2.88
N ALA A 61 0.29 1.29 -2.49
CA ALA A 61 0.82 0.16 -3.26
C ALA A 61 -0.23 -0.95 -3.41
N LEU A 62 -0.92 -1.30 -2.31
CA LEU A 62 -1.99 -2.30 -2.35
C LEU A 62 -3.11 -1.88 -3.30
N ARG A 63 -3.56 -0.64 -3.22
CA ARG A 63 -4.64 -0.14 -4.06
C ARG A 63 -4.24 -0.09 -5.53
N LYS A 64 -3.08 0.44 -5.84
CA LYS A 64 -2.69 0.73 -7.21
C LYS A 64 -2.12 -0.48 -7.96
N TYR A 65 -1.40 -1.36 -7.26
CA TYR A 65 -0.60 -2.39 -7.91
C TYR A 65 -0.99 -3.83 -7.54
N HIS A 66 -1.81 -4.04 -6.49
CA HIS A 66 -2.21 -5.38 -6.07
C HIS A 66 -3.72 -5.63 -6.14
N LEU A 67 -4.54 -4.74 -5.57
CA LEU A 67 -5.98 -4.97 -5.37
C LEU A 67 -6.87 -4.18 -6.34
N GLY A 68 -6.39 -3.05 -6.84
CA GLY A 68 -7.14 -2.18 -7.74
C GLY A 68 -8.36 -1.53 -7.07
N HIS A 69 -9.40 -1.29 -7.86
CA HIS A 69 -10.60 -0.58 -7.43
C HIS A 69 -11.41 -1.26 -6.31
N ARG A 70 -11.12 -2.53 -6.02
CA ARG A 70 -11.77 -3.26 -4.91
C ARG A 70 -11.19 -2.92 -3.54
N SER A 71 -10.06 -2.20 -3.47
CA SER A 71 -9.50 -1.77 -2.20
C SER A 71 -10.08 -0.43 -1.73
N ARG A 72 -9.87 -0.11 -0.45
CA ARG A 72 -10.17 1.22 0.10
C ARG A 72 -9.31 2.30 -0.56
N PHE A 73 -9.73 3.55 -0.45
CA PHE A 73 -8.87 4.68 -0.78
C PHE A 73 -7.70 4.80 0.21
N SER A 74 -6.55 5.23 -0.27
CA SER A 74 -5.40 5.64 0.53
C SER A 74 -5.15 7.12 0.34
N PHE A 75 -4.67 7.78 1.40
CA PHE A 75 -4.38 9.21 1.42
C PHE A 75 -2.90 9.49 1.58
N ASP A 76 -2.11 8.44 1.76
CA ASP A 76 -0.69 8.51 2.05
C ASP A 76 0.11 7.82 0.94
N LEU A 77 1.32 8.29 0.70
CA LEU A 77 2.33 7.66 -0.14
C LEU A 77 3.44 7.14 0.78
N ASP A 78 3.54 5.84 0.91
CA ASP A 78 4.57 5.19 1.72
C ASP A 78 5.68 4.68 0.78
N PHE A 79 6.92 5.07 1.04
CA PHE A 79 8.07 4.61 0.30
C PHE A 79 9.09 3.93 1.22
N ASP A 80 9.78 2.95 0.70
CA ASP A 80 11.03 2.45 1.23
C ASP A 80 12.17 3.04 0.41
N ALA A 81 13.14 3.67 1.09
CA ALA A 81 14.25 4.40 0.47
C ALA A 81 15.40 4.58 1.46
N GLU A 82 16.59 4.85 0.97
CA GLU A 82 17.71 5.21 1.82
C GLU A 82 17.48 6.53 2.57
N GLU A 83 18.24 6.74 3.65
CA GLU A 83 18.21 7.99 4.40
C GLU A 83 18.64 9.17 3.50
N GLY A 84 17.92 10.28 3.58
CA GLY A 84 18.19 11.48 2.76
C GLY A 84 17.47 11.51 1.42
N VAL A 85 16.89 10.41 0.95
CA VAL A 85 16.16 10.35 -0.34
C VAL A 85 14.87 11.16 -0.33
N ALA A 86 14.24 11.33 0.82
CA ALA A 86 12.97 12.04 0.96
C ALA A 86 13.00 13.48 0.40
N GLU A 87 14.08 14.21 0.63
CA GLU A 87 14.28 15.57 0.12
C GLU A 87 14.37 15.58 -1.41
N LEU A 88 15.15 14.66 -1.99
CA LEU A 88 15.30 14.55 -3.44
C LEU A 88 13.97 14.18 -4.13
N VAL A 89 13.19 13.27 -3.55
CA VAL A 89 11.86 12.94 -4.06
C VAL A 89 10.92 14.14 -3.97
N ALA A 90 10.99 14.90 -2.88
CA ALA A 90 10.19 16.11 -2.74
C ALA A 90 10.55 17.17 -3.79
N GLU A 91 11.86 17.36 -4.09
CA GLU A 91 12.31 18.25 -5.16
C GLU A 91 11.80 17.81 -6.53
N GLU A 92 11.79 16.51 -6.82
CA GLU A 92 11.25 15.97 -8.07
C GLU A 92 9.73 16.12 -8.20
N ILE A 93 9.00 16.14 -7.10
CA ILE A 93 7.56 16.36 -7.09
C ILE A 93 7.21 17.83 -7.22
N ASP A 94 8.02 18.73 -6.66
CA ASP A 94 7.70 20.16 -6.64
C ASP A 94 7.62 20.75 -8.05
N GLY A 95 6.51 21.39 -8.35
CA GLY A 95 6.23 21.94 -9.67
C GLY A 95 5.89 20.89 -10.76
N MET A 96 5.74 19.62 -10.41
CA MET A 96 5.27 18.60 -11.36
C MET A 96 3.83 18.89 -11.78
N ALA A 97 3.56 18.97 -13.08
CA ALA A 97 2.27 19.36 -13.60
C ALA A 97 1.78 18.44 -14.71
N PHE A 98 0.48 18.15 -14.68
CA PHE A 98 -0.29 17.42 -15.69
C PHE A 98 -1.55 18.22 -16.07
N PRO A 99 -2.30 17.83 -17.09
CA PRO A 99 -3.45 18.63 -17.57
C PRO A 99 -4.49 19.01 -16.52
N HIS A 100 -4.60 18.23 -15.43
CA HIS A 100 -5.60 18.44 -14.38
C HIS A 100 -5.01 18.55 -12.97
N PHE A 101 -3.70 18.37 -12.84
CA PHE A 101 -3.04 18.30 -11.54
C PHE A 101 -1.73 19.07 -11.55
N GLU A 102 -1.52 19.84 -10.50
CA GLU A 102 -0.24 20.46 -10.19
C GLU A 102 0.16 20.07 -8.77
N PHE A 103 1.41 19.61 -8.61
CA PHE A 103 1.93 19.08 -7.36
C PHE A 103 2.93 20.08 -6.78
N THR A 104 2.81 20.33 -5.48
CA THR A 104 3.79 21.08 -4.70
C THR A 104 4.23 20.25 -3.50
N ALA A 105 5.52 20.12 -3.31
CA ALA A 105 6.06 19.42 -2.14
C ALA A 105 6.27 20.39 -0.98
N HIS A 106 6.03 19.90 0.22
CA HIS A 106 6.24 20.64 1.47
C HIS A 106 6.94 19.77 2.50
N GLU A 107 7.95 20.32 3.13
CA GLU A 107 8.61 19.75 4.29
C GLU A 107 8.25 20.53 5.54
N ARG A 108 7.93 19.83 6.63
CA ARG A 108 7.76 20.43 7.93
C ARG A 108 8.31 19.52 9.02
N ARG A 109 9.45 19.88 9.61
CA ARG A 109 10.10 19.14 10.72
C ARG A 109 10.42 17.69 10.36
N GLY A 110 10.93 17.45 9.17
CA GLY A 110 11.25 16.12 8.66
C GLY A 110 10.04 15.30 8.16
N HIS A 111 8.83 15.91 8.13
CA HIS A 111 7.65 15.29 7.54
C HIS A 111 7.38 15.90 6.17
N TYR A 112 7.27 15.04 5.18
CA TYR A 112 7.01 15.44 3.81
C TYR A 112 5.54 15.28 3.45
N SER A 113 5.03 16.17 2.64
CA SER A 113 3.69 16.08 2.08
C SER A 113 3.64 16.69 0.70
N THR A 114 2.79 16.17 -0.16
CA THR A 114 2.45 16.81 -1.43
C THR A 114 1.07 17.47 -1.36
N HIS A 115 0.97 18.67 -1.88
CA HIS A 115 -0.29 19.35 -2.14
C HIS A 115 -0.62 19.20 -3.60
N VAL A 116 -1.88 18.94 -3.89
CA VAL A 116 -2.39 18.74 -5.24
C VAL A 116 -3.41 19.82 -5.53
N ALA A 117 -3.05 20.75 -6.41
CA ALA A 117 -4.01 21.67 -7.01
C ALA A 117 -4.69 20.97 -8.20
N THR A 118 -6.00 21.12 -8.34
CA THR A 118 -6.77 20.46 -9.39
C THR A 118 -8.00 21.27 -9.77
N ASP A 119 -8.35 21.26 -11.05
CA ASP A 119 -9.58 21.83 -11.59
C ASP A 119 -10.81 20.89 -11.46
N LEU A 120 -10.59 19.67 -10.97
CA LEU A 120 -11.67 18.70 -10.72
C LEU A 120 -12.45 18.99 -9.43
N LEU A 121 -11.93 19.87 -8.60
CA LEU A 121 -12.55 20.31 -7.34
C LEU A 121 -13.05 21.75 -7.46
N PRO A 122 -14.02 22.18 -6.62
CA PRO A 122 -14.41 23.58 -6.54
C PRO A 122 -13.23 24.50 -6.26
N VAL A 123 -13.29 25.72 -6.78
CA VAL A 123 -12.25 26.75 -6.61
C VAL A 123 -11.84 26.89 -5.15
N GLY A 124 -10.54 26.79 -4.89
CA GLY A 124 -9.95 26.85 -3.55
C GLY A 124 -9.84 25.50 -2.84
N GLY A 125 -10.27 24.39 -3.45
CA GLY A 125 -10.07 23.04 -2.96
C GLY A 125 -8.68 22.53 -3.38
N GLY A 126 -7.77 22.40 -2.41
CA GLY A 126 -6.51 21.67 -2.56
C GLY A 126 -6.60 20.35 -1.81
N LEU A 127 -5.97 19.31 -2.34
CA LEU A 127 -5.79 18.04 -1.68
C LEU A 127 -4.40 17.98 -1.08
N ARG A 128 -4.26 17.20 -0.02
CA ARG A 128 -2.97 16.96 0.62
C ARG A 128 -2.79 15.48 0.85
N ALA A 129 -1.60 14.98 0.55
CA ALA A 129 -1.16 13.64 0.90
C ALA A 129 0.13 13.71 1.74
N THR A 130 0.22 12.84 2.74
CA THR A 130 1.47 12.62 3.48
C THR A 130 2.37 11.72 2.64
N MET A 131 3.67 11.99 2.69
CA MET A 131 4.69 11.11 2.09
C MET A 131 5.56 10.60 3.23
N ASP A 132 5.49 9.30 3.47
CA ASP A 132 6.27 8.64 4.52
C ASP A 132 7.40 7.84 3.88
N PHE A 133 8.63 8.10 4.33
CA PHE A 133 9.83 7.41 3.88
C PHE A 133 10.40 6.57 5.01
N SER A 134 10.70 5.31 4.75
CA SER A 134 11.36 4.44 5.71
C SER A 134 12.66 3.91 5.15
N SER A 135 13.72 4.03 5.93
CA SER A 135 15.05 3.50 5.60
C SER A 135 15.31 2.13 6.22
N ARG A 136 14.24 1.40 6.55
CA ARG A 136 14.38 0.11 7.25
C ARG A 136 14.66 -1.05 6.33
N GLY A 137 14.58 -0.82 5.03
CA GLY A 137 14.78 -1.80 3.98
C GLY A 137 13.64 -2.81 3.84
N LEU A 138 13.50 -3.33 2.66
CA LEU A 138 12.65 -4.48 2.39
C LEU A 138 13.44 -5.77 2.58
N TRP A 139 12.83 -6.77 3.19
CA TRP A 139 13.41 -8.10 3.31
C TRP A 139 13.38 -8.88 1.99
N LEU A 140 12.33 -8.66 1.20
CA LEU A 140 12.19 -9.23 -0.12
C LEU A 140 12.54 -8.20 -1.18
N PRO A 141 13.20 -8.61 -2.28
CA PRO A 141 13.41 -7.70 -3.40
C PRO A 141 12.07 -7.16 -3.91
N ALA A 142 12.01 -5.85 -4.16
CA ALA A 142 10.84 -5.23 -4.77
C ALA A 142 10.50 -5.92 -6.10
N GLU A 143 9.22 -6.01 -6.43
CA GLU A 143 8.76 -6.52 -7.72
C GLU A 143 8.36 -5.35 -8.64
N GLN A 144 8.69 -5.47 -9.92
CA GLN A 144 8.23 -4.51 -10.93
C GLN A 144 6.77 -4.82 -11.28
N ARG A 145 5.87 -3.89 -11.00
CA ARG A 145 4.44 -4.06 -11.26
C ARG A 145 3.86 -2.87 -12.00
N GLY A 146 3.04 -3.15 -13.01
CA GLY A 146 2.17 -2.15 -13.63
C GLY A 146 0.94 -1.86 -12.77
N LEU A 147 0.33 -0.71 -12.99
CA LEU A 147 -0.94 -0.34 -12.35
C LEU A 147 -2.03 -1.39 -12.62
N VAL A 148 -2.81 -1.72 -11.61
CA VAL A 148 -4.04 -2.50 -11.80
C VAL A 148 -5.10 -1.58 -12.37
N PRO A 149 -5.59 -1.80 -13.61
CA PRO A 149 -6.53 -0.91 -14.25
C PRO A 149 -7.79 -0.67 -13.42
N THR A 150 -8.20 0.57 -13.31
CA THR A 150 -9.45 0.98 -12.70
C THR A 150 -10.46 1.40 -13.77
N PRO A 151 -11.77 1.40 -13.46
CA PRO A 151 -12.77 1.92 -14.40
C PRO A 151 -12.55 3.39 -14.78
N VAL A 152 -11.88 4.18 -13.94
CA VAL A 152 -11.52 5.58 -14.28
C VAL A 152 -10.49 5.58 -15.39
N GLN A 153 -9.41 4.79 -15.25
CA GLN A 153 -8.35 4.69 -16.26
C GLN A 153 -8.87 4.13 -17.58
N ALA A 154 -9.80 3.17 -17.54
CA ALA A 154 -10.44 2.64 -18.75
C ALA A 154 -11.29 3.68 -19.51
N ALA A 155 -11.81 4.69 -18.80
CA ALA A 155 -12.65 5.76 -19.38
C ALA A 155 -11.86 7.03 -19.73
N TYR A 156 -10.64 7.17 -19.23
CA TYR A 156 -9.74 8.30 -19.46
C TYR A 156 -8.43 7.78 -20.05
N PRO A 157 -7.94 8.32 -21.16
CA PRO A 157 -6.73 7.84 -21.82
C PRO A 157 -5.49 8.16 -20.98
N PHE A 158 -5.23 7.28 -20.04
CA PHE A 158 -4.03 7.25 -19.24
C PHE A 158 -3.39 5.87 -19.44
N ASP A 159 -2.15 5.82 -19.87
CA ASP A 159 -1.46 4.54 -20.04
C ASP A 159 -1.01 4.00 -18.67
N PRO A 160 -1.65 2.96 -18.13
CA PRO A 160 -1.26 2.37 -16.86
C PRO A 160 -0.06 1.42 -16.98
N GLY A 161 0.54 1.32 -18.18
CA GLY A 161 1.53 0.29 -18.51
C GLY A 161 2.89 0.47 -17.86
N PHE A 162 3.17 1.60 -17.19
CA PHE A 162 4.47 1.83 -16.58
C PHE A 162 4.68 0.97 -15.31
N PRO A 163 5.73 0.13 -15.28
CA PRO A 163 6.04 -0.65 -14.09
C PRO A 163 6.90 0.18 -13.13
N ILE A 164 6.62 0.08 -11.84
CA ILE A 164 7.47 0.63 -10.78
C ILE A 164 7.85 -0.44 -9.76
N PRO A 165 8.93 -0.24 -8.98
CA PRO A 165 9.26 -1.11 -7.86
C PRO A 165 8.19 -1.01 -6.77
N VAL A 166 7.60 -2.15 -6.41
CA VAL A 166 6.55 -2.25 -5.40
C VAL A 166 6.89 -3.34 -4.40
N MET A 167 6.62 -3.09 -3.13
CA MET A 167 6.73 -4.08 -2.06
C MET A 167 5.88 -5.31 -2.36
N ARG A 168 6.46 -6.50 -2.21
CA ARG A 168 5.75 -7.77 -2.42
C ARG A 168 4.56 -7.94 -1.48
N VAL A 169 3.55 -8.62 -1.97
CA VAL A 169 2.31 -8.87 -1.23
C VAL A 169 2.57 -9.60 0.08
N ASP A 170 3.41 -10.64 0.08
CA ASP A 170 3.69 -11.45 1.25
C ASP A 170 4.37 -10.64 2.37
N GLU A 171 5.30 -9.74 2.00
CA GLU A 171 5.93 -8.83 2.95
C GLU A 171 4.95 -7.77 3.45
N ASN A 172 4.07 -7.25 2.58
CA ASN A 172 3.05 -6.29 2.97
C ASN A 172 2.04 -6.90 3.96
N VAL A 173 1.64 -8.15 3.74
CA VAL A 173 0.80 -8.90 4.67
C VAL A 173 1.49 -9.05 6.02
N ALA A 174 2.76 -9.46 6.05
CA ALA A 174 3.53 -9.61 7.27
C ALA A 174 3.65 -8.30 8.05
N GLU A 175 3.93 -7.19 7.37
CA GLU A 175 3.99 -5.85 7.99
C GLU A 175 2.63 -5.44 8.56
N LYS A 176 1.54 -5.67 7.83
CA LYS A 176 0.19 -5.35 8.30
C LYS A 176 -0.27 -6.23 9.46
N LEU A 177 0.07 -7.51 9.46
CA LEU A 177 -0.17 -8.40 10.61
C LEU A 177 0.57 -7.89 11.85
N GLY A 178 1.83 -7.47 11.72
CA GLY A 178 2.58 -6.87 12.82
C GLY A 178 1.93 -5.59 13.36
N ARG A 179 1.55 -4.67 12.47
CA ARG A 179 0.83 -3.44 12.84
C ARG A 179 -0.52 -3.72 13.48
N TRP A 180 -1.23 -4.72 12.99
CA TRP A 180 -2.50 -5.16 13.51
C TRP A 180 -2.41 -5.64 14.95
N GLN A 181 -1.37 -6.41 15.29
CA GLN A 181 -1.09 -6.85 16.65
C GLN A 181 -0.75 -5.70 17.59
N GLU A 182 0.00 -4.72 17.08
CA GLU A 182 0.42 -3.57 17.88
C GLU A 182 -0.72 -2.58 18.11
N ARG A 183 -1.41 -2.21 17.04
CA ARG A 183 -2.49 -1.22 17.03
C ARG A 183 -3.53 -1.55 15.96
N PRO A 184 -4.53 -2.36 16.28
CA PRO A 184 -5.55 -2.74 15.32
C PRO A 184 -6.33 -1.52 14.82
N LEU A 185 -6.26 -1.28 13.50
CA LEU A 185 -6.99 -0.22 12.82
C LEU A 185 -7.93 -0.85 11.79
N VAL A 186 -9.12 -0.28 11.65
CA VAL A 186 -10.11 -0.79 10.67
C VAL A 186 -9.59 -0.78 9.24
N ARG A 187 -8.69 0.12 8.89
CA ARG A 187 -8.04 0.15 7.58
C ARG A 187 -7.12 -1.05 7.35
N ASP A 188 -6.39 -1.49 8.38
CA ASP A 188 -5.51 -2.66 8.29
C ASP A 188 -6.35 -3.96 8.27
N LEU A 189 -7.45 -4.01 9.01
CA LEU A 189 -8.44 -5.08 8.92
C LEU A 189 -8.95 -5.25 7.48
N TYR A 190 -9.35 -4.15 6.86
CA TYR A 190 -9.83 -4.16 5.48
C TYR A 190 -8.76 -4.68 4.52
N ASP A 191 -7.54 -4.14 4.61
CA ASP A 191 -6.43 -4.51 3.75
C ASP A 191 -6.07 -6.00 3.92
N LEU A 192 -5.96 -6.49 5.16
CA LEU A 192 -5.68 -7.90 5.46
C LEU A 192 -6.79 -8.83 4.96
N ALA A 193 -8.06 -8.45 5.14
CA ALA A 193 -9.18 -9.21 4.63
C ALA A 193 -9.18 -9.29 3.10
N ALA A 194 -8.83 -8.20 2.41
CA ALA A 194 -8.71 -8.17 0.96
C ALA A 194 -7.52 -9.01 0.47
N LEU A 195 -6.43 -9.05 1.22
CA LEU A 195 -5.23 -9.80 0.90
C LEU A 195 -5.31 -11.29 1.27
N SER A 196 -6.24 -11.70 2.12
CA SER A 196 -6.35 -13.08 2.62
C SER A 196 -6.42 -14.14 1.52
N THR A 197 -6.91 -13.77 0.33
CA THR A 197 -6.97 -14.65 -0.85
C THR A 197 -5.82 -14.45 -1.83
N SER A 198 -4.89 -13.53 -1.55
CA SER A 198 -3.80 -13.14 -2.46
C SER A 198 -2.43 -13.55 -1.95
N ILE A 199 -2.37 -14.24 -0.81
CA ILE A 199 -1.12 -14.73 -0.24
C ILE A 199 -0.59 -15.86 -1.11
N GLY A 200 0.65 -15.71 -1.57
CA GLY A 200 1.34 -16.73 -2.35
C GLY A 200 1.89 -17.84 -1.49
N ASP A 201 2.54 -17.48 -0.38
CA ASP A 201 3.24 -18.43 0.50
C ASP A 201 3.04 -18.06 1.99
N PRO A 202 2.12 -18.74 2.72
CA PRO A 202 1.91 -18.49 4.15
C PRO A 202 3.15 -18.76 5.02
N GLN A 203 4.02 -19.69 4.62
CA GLN A 203 5.26 -19.96 5.33
C GLN A 203 6.23 -18.77 5.21
N LEU A 204 6.30 -18.15 4.03
CA LEU A 204 7.06 -16.95 3.81
C LEU A 204 6.51 -15.79 4.65
N VAL A 205 5.19 -15.62 4.68
CA VAL A 205 4.54 -14.59 5.51
C VAL A 205 4.88 -14.77 6.99
N ALA A 206 4.86 -16.01 7.52
CA ALA A 206 5.23 -16.29 8.91
C ALA A 206 6.68 -15.87 9.22
N ARG A 207 7.62 -16.18 8.34
CA ARG A 207 9.02 -15.76 8.47
C ARG A 207 9.19 -14.26 8.39
N MET A 208 8.56 -13.62 7.40
CA MET A 208 8.60 -12.16 7.26
C MET A 208 8.00 -11.46 8.48
N TRP A 209 6.93 -12.00 9.04
CA TRP A 209 6.34 -11.46 10.26
C TRP A 209 7.35 -11.48 11.42
N VAL A 210 8.07 -12.59 11.64
CA VAL A 210 9.12 -12.69 12.65
C VAL A 210 10.22 -11.63 12.42
N LEU A 211 10.67 -11.48 11.18
CA LEU A 211 11.69 -10.49 10.82
C LEU A 211 11.22 -9.05 11.05
N LYS A 212 9.97 -8.73 10.71
CA LYS A 212 9.37 -7.42 10.97
C LYS A 212 9.26 -7.13 12.46
N CYS A 213 9.00 -8.15 13.29
CA CYS A 213 9.02 -8.05 14.74
C CYS A 213 10.37 -7.56 15.27
N HIS A 214 11.45 -8.06 14.71
CA HIS A 214 12.80 -7.73 15.15
C HIS A 214 13.34 -6.41 14.59
N ALA A 215 12.93 -6.02 13.41
CA ALA A 215 13.32 -4.74 12.82
C ALA A 215 12.77 -3.51 13.57
N GLY A 216 12.02 -3.73 14.67
CA GLY A 216 11.40 -2.63 15.43
C GLY A 216 10.26 -1.96 14.68
N MET A 217 9.79 -2.56 13.58
CA MET A 217 8.61 -2.10 12.85
C MET A 217 7.31 -2.39 13.61
N THR A 218 7.40 -3.27 14.59
CA THR A 218 6.34 -3.62 15.50
C THR A 218 6.87 -3.51 16.91
N SER A 219 6.84 -2.28 17.46
CA SER A 219 7.20 -2.05 18.85
C SER A 219 6.06 -2.58 19.72
N GLY A 220 6.13 -3.75 20.23
CA GLY A 220 5.16 -4.18 21.21
C GLY A 220 4.46 -5.51 20.92
N ILE A 221 5.05 -6.37 20.09
CA ILE A 221 4.57 -7.75 20.03
C ILE A 221 4.59 -8.31 21.44
N ARG A 222 3.41 -8.60 21.93
CA ARG A 222 3.26 -9.26 23.21
C ARG A 222 3.91 -10.62 23.10
N ARG A 223 4.88 -10.86 23.95
CA ARG A 223 5.61 -12.11 24.01
C ARG A 223 4.65 -13.29 24.03
N GLY A 224 4.84 -14.24 23.13
CA GLY A 224 4.05 -15.46 23.07
C GLY A 224 2.69 -15.35 22.37
N SER A 225 2.36 -14.21 21.76
CA SER A 225 1.12 -14.07 21.02
C SER A 225 1.39 -14.09 19.52
N GLY A 226 1.45 -15.23 18.90
CA GLY A 226 1.59 -15.34 17.45
C GLY A 226 0.49 -14.56 16.66
N PRO A 227 0.51 -14.55 15.33
CA PRO A 227 -0.46 -13.82 14.50
C PRO A 227 -1.92 -14.06 14.85
N ALA A 228 -2.28 -15.29 15.30
CA ALA A 228 -3.64 -15.65 15.64
C ALA A 228 -4.19 -14.94 16.90
N ALA A 229 -3.33 -14.60 17.86
CA ALA A 229 -3.77 -13.96 19.11
C ALA A 229 -4.25 -12.51 18.93
N SER A 230 -3.90 -11.85 17.83
CA SER A 230 -4.37 -10.51 17.55
C SER A 230 -5.87 -10.42 17.24
N VAL A 231 -6.50 -11.54 16.88
CA VAL A 231 -7.92 -11.55 16.55
C VAL A 231 -8.79 -11.41 17.80
N ASP A 232 -8.39 -12.05 18.91
CA ASP A 232 -9.15 -12.00 20.17
C ASP A 232 -9.19 -10.59 20.79
N GLU A 233 -8.20 -9.75 20.48
CA GLU A 233 -8.14 -8.38 20.96
C GLU A 233 -9.04 -7.42 20.16
N LEU A 234 -9.49 -7.81 18.98
CA LEU A 234 -10.32 -7.01 18.10
C LEU A 234 -11.80 -7.11 18.35
N THR A 235 -12.23 -8.21 18.97
CA THR A 235 -13.63 -8.39 19.37
C THR A 235 -14.05 -7.45 20.50
N ALA A 236 -13.09 -6.73 21.12
CA ALA A 236 -13.40 -5.71 22.09
C ALA A 236 -13.87 -4.42 21.40
N ASP A 237 -15.06 -3.96 21.74
CA ASP A 237 -15.84 -2.78 21.32
C ASP A 237 -15.15 -1.50 20.82
N LYS A 238 -13.84 -1.38 20.96
CA LYS A 238 -13.08 -0.17 20.66
C LYS A 238 -12.94 0.16 19.17
N HIS A 239 -13.11 -0.85 18.31
CA HIS A 239 -12.77 -0.72 16.88
C HIS A 239 -13.99 -0.66 15.97
N THR A 240 -15.19 -0.85 16.50
CA THR A 240 -16.46 -0.81 15.76
C THR A 240 -17.28 0.46 15.99
N THR A 241 -16.71 1.48 16.62
CA THR A 241 -17.42 2.76 16.82
C THR A 241 -17.66 3.46 15.48
N PRO A 242 -18.77 4.20 15.32
CA PRO A 242 -19.04 4.97 14.10
C PRO A 242 -17.89 5.90 13.69
N PHE A 243 -17.12 6.40 14.65
CA PHE A 243 -15.94 7.23 14.36
C PHE A 243 -14.83 6.44 13.67
N VAL A 244 -14.56 5.22 14.13
CA VAL A 244 -13.53 4.35 13.52
C VAL A 244 -13.95 3.91 12.12
N LEU A 245 -15.23 3.56 11.94
CA LEU A 245 -15.79 3.17 10.64
C LEU A 245 -15.74 4.32 9.60
N ARG A 246 -15.86 5.57 10.04
CA ARG A 246 -15.71 6.74 9.15
C ARG A 246 -14.30 6.91 8.58
N SER A 247 -13.29 6.40 9.26
CA SER A 247 -11.91 6.41 8.75
C SER A 247 -11.71 5.46 7.56
N LEU A 248 -12.63 4.52 7.34
CA LEU A 248 -12.63 3.60 6.22
C LEU A 248 -13.38 4.21 5.03
N VAL A 249 -12.64 4.85 4.13
CA VAL A 249 -13.21 5.43 2.92
C VAL A 249 -13.19 4.42 1.79
N LEU A 250 -14.38 3.96 1.41
CA LEU A 250 -14.58 2.95 0.38
C LEU A 250 -15.10 3.58 -0.92
N PRO A 251 -14.72 3.04 -2.09
CA PRO A 251 -15.24 3.51 -3.38
C PRO A 251 -16.75 3.45 -3.51
N THR A 252 -17.39 2.48 -2.86
CA THR A 252 -18.85 2.29 -2.86
C THR A 252 -19.58 3.14 -1.84
N ASP A 253 -18.84 3.72 -0.88
CA ASP A 253 -19.36 4.52 0.22
C ASP A 253 -20.64 3.94 0.84
N PRO A 254 -20.57 2.72 1.42
CA PRO A 254 -21.71 2.11 2.07
C PRO A 254 -22.06 2.86 3.36
N PRO A 255 -23.33 2.86 3.80
CA PRO A 255 -23.72 3.45 5.08
C PRO A 255 -23.01 2.75 6.26
N ASP A 256 -22.87 3.44 7.39
CA ASP A 256 -22.12 2.93 8.55
C ASP A 256 -22.63 1.57 9.05
N THR A 257 -23.95 1.31 8.96
CA THR A 257 -24.53 0.01 9.30
C THR A 257 -24.03 -1.12 8.37
N ALA A 258 -23.88 -0.84 7.08
CA ALA A 258 -23.32 -1.81 6.14
C ALA A 258 -21.80 -1.98 6.34
N LYS A 259 -21.08 -0.91 6.72
CA LYS A 259 -19.67 -1.01 7.11
C LYS A 259 -19.49 -1.90 8.34
N GLN A 260 -20.42 -1.87 9.29
CA GLN A 260 -20.35 -2.74 10.47
C GLN A 260 -20.47 -4.22 10.10
N VAL A 261 -21.40 -4.58 9.22
CA VAL A 261 -21.51 -5.95 8.69
C VAL A 261 -20.23 -6.37 7.97
N LEU A 262 -19.66 -5.46 7.16
CA LEU A 262 -18.39 -5.72 6.49
C LEU A 262 -17.24 -5.96 7.49
N VAL A 263 -17.22 -5.25 8.60
CA VAL A 263 -16.20 -5.46 9.65
C VAL A 263 -16.27 -6.85 10.23
N GLU A 264 -17.47 -7.39 10.51
CA GLU A 264 -17.65 -8.75 11.00
C GLU A 264 -17.16 -9.80 9.98
N GLU A 265 -17.48 -9.61 8.70
CA GLU A 265 -16.97 -10.48 7.63
C GLU A 265 -15.44 -10.41 7.51
N TYR A 266 -14.87 -9.21 7.64
CA TYR A 266 -13.43 -9.01 7.56
C TYR A 266 -12.70 -9.60 8.74
N LEU A 267 -13.26 -9.50 9.95
CA LEU A 267 -12.72 -10.18 11.13
C LEU A 267 -12.61 -11.68 10.91
N ALA A 268 -13.66 -12.31 10.36
CA ALA A 268 -13.63 -13.74 10.07
C ALA A 268 -12.56 -14.10 9.03
N LYS A 269 -12.36 -13.28 7.99
CA LYS A 269 -11.30 -13.49 6.99
C LYS A 269 -9.91 -13.31 7.57
N VAL A 270 -9.70 -12.30 8.41
CA VAL A 270 -8.41 -12.05 9.06
C VAL A 270 -8.11 -13.11 10.11
N ASP A 271 -9.11 -13.62 10.83
CA ASP A 271 -8.94 -14.77 11.70
C ASP A 271 -8.46 -16.00 10.92
N GLY A 272 -9.10 -16.31 9.80
CA GLY A 272 -8.65 -17.38 8.90
C GLY A 272 -7.22 -17.18 8.42
N LEU A 273 -6.87 -15.95 8.00
CA LEU A 273 -5.52 -15.58 7.60
C LEU A 273 -4.50 -15.79 8.74
N CYS A 274 -4.80 -15.28 9.94
CA CYS A 274 -3.93 -15.41 11.11
C CYS A 274 -3.70 -16.89 11.46
N ARG A 275 -4.75 -17.73 11.42
CA ARG A 275 -4.63 -19.16 11.64
C ARG A 275 -3.74 -19.82 10.59
N THR A 276 -3.95 -19.50 9.32
CA THR A 276 -3.13 -20.02 8.23
C THR A 276 -1.66 -19.68 8.43
N VAL A 277 -1.34 -18.43 8.81
CA VAL A 277 0.04 -18.04 9.10
C VAL A 277 0.57 -18.71 10.37
N ALA A 278 -0.25 -18.81 11.42
CA ALA A 278 0.12 -19.44 12.68
C ALA A 278 0.44 -20.95 12.52
N ASP A 279 -0.24 -21.65 11.61
CA ASP A 279 0.03 -23.06 11.31
C ASP A 279 1.45 -23.28 10.76
N HIS A 280 2.08 -22.22 10.21
CA HIS A 280 3.47 -22.23 9.73
C HIS A 280 4.48 -21.68 10.74
N MET A 281 4.03 -21.24 11.92
CA MET A 281 4.90 -20.80 13.01
C MET A 281 5.46 -22.00 13.77
N THR A 282 6.72 -22.30 13.54
CA THR A 282 7.43 -23.33 14.31
C THR A 282 7.79 -22.83 15.72
N PRO A 283 8.06 -23.72 16.70
CA PRO A 283 8.56 -23.31 18.02
C PRO A 283 9.82 -22.43 17.94
N ASP A 284 10.67 -22.65 16.94
CA ASP A 284 11.87 -21.84 16.73
C ASP A 284 11.51 -20.43 16.22
N LEU A 285 10.56 -20.30 15.29
CA LEU A 285 10.07 -18.99 14.85
C LEU A 285 9.44 -18.19 15.99
N TYR A 286 8.67 -18.83 16.88
CA TYR A 286 8.16 -18.18 18.09
C TYR A 286 9.29 -17.72 19.01
N ARG A 287 10.30 -18.58 19.24
CA ARG A 287 11.49 -18.22 20.03
C ARG A 287 12.22 -17.03 19.41
N TYR A 288 12.40 -17.02 18.10
CA TYR A 288 13.04 -15.91 17.40
C TYR A 288 12.20 -14.61 17.49
N ALA A 289 10.89 -14.69 17.44
CA ALA A 289 10.03 -13.53 17.63
C ALA A 289 10.17 -12.91 19.03
N ASP A 290 10.47 -13.73 20.05
CA ASP A 290 10.64 -13.29 21.45
C ASP A 290 12.07 -12.85 21.80
N ASP A 291 13.09 -13.39 21.17
CA ASP A 291 14.50 -13.17 21.51
C ASP A 291 15.28 -12.51 20.38
N ARG A 292 15.51 -11.20 20.55
CA ARG A 292 16.33 -10.42 19.62
C ARG A 292 17.78 -10.93 19.52
N GLY A 293 18.29 -11.62 20.53
CA GLY A 293 19.65 -12.15 20.55
C GLY A 293 19.82 -13.43 19.74
N ALA A 294 18.76 -14.23 19.57
CA ALA A 294 18.80 -15.49 18.83
C ALA A 294 18.84 -15.29 17.30
N LEU A 295 18.65 -14.06 16.84
CA LEU A 295 18.51 -13.70 15.43
C LEU A 295 19.77 -13.76 14.59
N SER A 296 20.95 -13.94 15.20
CA SER A 296 22.16 -13.46 14.53
C SER A 296 22.65 -14.31 13.36
N TRP A 297 22.37 -15.59 13.33
CA TRP A 297 22.96 -16.46 12.30
C TRP A 297 21.94 -17.18 11.44
N GLU A 298 21.02 -17.93 12.04
CA GLU A 298 20.11 -18.84 11.31
C GLU A 298 19.07 -18.09 10.50
N VAL A 299 18.51 -17.02 11.07
CA VAL A 299 17.57 -16.15 10.34
C VAL A 299 18.27 -15.35 9.24
N GLY A 300 19.51 -14.94 9.46
CA GLY A 300 20.33 -14.30 8.42
C GLY A 300 20.58 -15.22 7.23
N GLN A 301 20.80 -16.51 7.47
CA GLN A 301 20.93 -17.52 6.40
C GLN A 301 19.59 -17.76 5.68
N GLU A 302 18.48 -17.89 6.42
CA GLU A 302 17.15 -18.02 5.80
C GLU A 302 16.80 -16.83 4.93
N ILE A 303 17.11 -15.60 5.35
CA ILE A 303 16.94 -14.40 4.54
C ILE A 303 17.78 -14.48 3.26
N ALA A 304 19.05 -14.84 3.40
CA ALA A 304 19.95 -14.96 2.24
C ALA A 304 19.47 -16.02 1.23
N GLU A 305 18.91 -17.12 1.71
CA GLU A 305 18.31 -18.16 0.86
C GLU A 305 17.04 -17.66 0.17
N ILE A 306 16.17 -16.95 0.89
CA ILE A 306 14.96 -16.34 0.35
C ILE A 306 15.33 -15.30 -0.73
N GLU A 307 16.26 -14.39 -0.42
CA GLU A 307 16.75 -13.41 -1.41
C GLU A 307 17.37 -14.07 -2.63
N ALA A 308 18.16 -15.15 -2.44
CA ALA A 308 18.76 -15.89 -3.52
C ALA A 308 17.70 -16.56 -4.41
N SER A 309 16.63 -17.10 -3.84
CA SER A 309 15.54 -17.71 -4.59
C SER A 309 14.85 -16.69 -5.50
N PHE A 310 14.55 -15.50 -4.99
CA PHE A 310 13.92 -14.43 -5.78
C PHE A 310 14.87 -13.81 -6.84
N ARG A 311 16.17 -13.74 -6.57
CA ARG A 311 17.15 -13.34 -7.60
C ARG A 311 17.19 -14.33 -8.76
N ASN A 312 17.11 -15.62 -8.46
CA ASN A 312 17.04 -16.68 -9.46
C ASN A 312 15.75 -16.64 -10.29
N GLU A 313 14.61 -16.30 -9.67
CA GLU A 313 13.35 -16.10 -10.39
C GLU A 313 13.40 -14.89 -11.33
N ARG A 314 14.03 -13.79 -10.92
CA ARG A 314 14.26 -12.62 -11.79
C ARG A 314 15.13 -12.95 -13.01
N SER A 315 16.17 -13.76 -12.86
CA SER A 315 17.02 -14.18 -13.97
C SER A 315 16.24 -15.04 -14.96
N ARG A 316 15.42 -15.98 -14.48
CA ARG A 316 14.57 -16.84 -15.32
C ARG A 316 13.45 -16.08 -16.03
N GLY A 317 12.87 -15.07 -15.38
CA GLY A 317 11.84 -14.22 -15.99
C GLY A 317 12.36 -13.30 -17.09
N ARG A 318 13.62 -12.85 -17.02
CA ARG A 318 14.26 -12.05 -18.07
C ARG A 318 14.56 -12.87 -19.33
N ASP A 319 14.88 -14.14 -19.19
CA ASP A 319 15.17 -15.02 -20.33
C ASP A 319 13.88 -15.45 -21.08
N GLN A 320 12.70 -15.32 -20.49
CA GLN A 320 11.42 -15.66 -21.12
C GLN A 320 10.65 -14.46 -21.70
N GLY A 321 11.03 -13.25 -21.33
CA GLY A 321 10.42 -12.00 -21.79
C GLY A 321 11.27 -11.28 -22.82
N GLY A 322 11.36 -11.83 -24.05
CA GLY A 322 11.88 -11.07 -25.17
C GLY A 322 11.01 -9.84 -25.40
N TYR A 323 11.49 -8.66 -25.05
CA TYR A 323 10.85 -7.39 -25.40
C TYR A 323 10.72 -7.32 -26.92
N PRO A 324 9.52 -7.04 -27.46
CA PRO A 324 9.42 -6.69 -28.86
C PRO A 324 10.23 -5.40 -29.06
N SER A 325 11.26 -5.48 -29.90
CA SER A 325 11.99 -4.32 -30.36
C SER A 325 11.02 -3.42 -31.14
N PHE A 326 10.58 -2.35 -30.54
CA PHE A 326 9.96 -1.27 -31.30
C PHE A 326 11.06 -0.53 -32.05
N GLY A 327 11.16 -0.82 -33.37
CA GLY A 327 11.94 -0.01 -34.29
C GLY A 327 11.30 1.37 -34.40
N TRP A 328 12.12 2.40 -34.35
CA TRP A 328 11.84 3.82 -34.65
C TRP A 328 11.57 4.02 -36.13
#